data_e8ad31003d4192dc85c1bb658a01348c
#
_entry.id   e8ad31003d4192dc85c1bb658a01348c
#
_cell.length_a   1.000
_cell.length_b   1.000
_cell.length_c   1.000
_cell.angle_alpha   90.00
_cell.angle_beta   90.00
_cell.angle_gamma   90.00
#
_symmetry.space_group_name_H-M   'P 1'
#
loop_
_entity.id
_entity.type
_entity.pdbx_description
1 polymer ?
#
loop_
_entity_poly.entity_id
_entity_poly.type
_entity_poly.pdbx_seq_one_letter_code
_entity_poly.pdbx_strand_id
1 'polypeptide(L)'
;MRPSEYICLCILSAVCSLAVSPTIVAAFPTNTQHDKPSRNAEQRTAMIHDLFTFSSADTVVAWSATDDRVMGGISRSRMRFYAGGYALFEGVMSLEQNGGFASVRAAVKPPPLAGVTHYVVEVRGDGKRYKLSMRTAGRFDAVSYQSTFATVADTWTTVAIAVNTFVATFRGRRVIDAPPLDAAKVNQVGLMIADGQDGPFQLAVRRMSVEAQ
;
A
#
# COMPACT_ATOMS: atom_id res chain seq x y z
N MET A 1 -9.04 -36.63 -46.16
CA MET A 1 -10.39 -37.21 -46.38
C MET A 1 -11.39 -36.36 -45.67
N ARG A 2 -12.30 -35.87 -46.45
CA ARG A 2 -13.51 -35.06 -46.13
C ARG A 2 -14.55 -35.90 -45.38
N PRO A 3 -15.77 -35.38 -45.11
CA PRO A 3 -16.25 -34.09 -44.55
C PRO A 3 -17.57 -34.27 -43.77
N SER A 4 -18.18 -33.10 -43.45
CA SER A 4 -19.66 -32.88 -43.55
C SER A 4 -20.51 -33.32 -42.35
N GLU A 5 -21.59 -32.71 -41.90
CA GLU A 5 -22.55 -31.76 -42.53
C GLU A 5 -23.39 -31.10 -41.43
N TYR A 6 -23.76 -29.90 -41.66
CA TYR A 6 -25.04 -29.20 -41.58
C TYR A 6 -26.24 -29.94 -41.00
N ILE A 7 -27.05 -29.29 -40.16
CA ILE A 7 -28.50 -29.18 -40.32
C ILE A 7 -28.99 -27.87 -39.69
N CYS A 8 -29.60 -27.08 -40.55
CA CYS A 8 -30.44 -25.90 -40.33
C CYS A 8 -31.91 -26.34 -40.28
N LEU A 9 -32.74 -25.83 -39.38
CA LEU A 9 -34.20 -25.78 -39.55
C LEU A 9 -34.82 -24.79 -38.56
N CYS A 10 -35.16 -23.61 -38.96
CA CYS A 10 -36.42 -23.05 -39.44
C CYS A 10 -37.61 -23.17 -38.50
N ILE A 11 -38.04 -22.00 -38.02
CA ILE A 11 -39.37 -21.34 -38.05
C ILE A 11 -40.54 -22.07 -37.39
N LEU A 12 -41.23 -21.40 -36.45
CA LEU A 12 -42.67 -21.13 -36.56
C LEU A 12 -43.12 -19.97 -35.68
N SER A 13 -43.70 -18.98 -36.32
CA SER A 13 -44.43 -17.85 -35.77
C SER A 13 -45.75 -18.33 -35.15
N ALA A 14 -46.06 -17.83 -33.94
CA ALA A 14 -47.44 -17.84 -33.48
C ALA A 14 -47.80 -16.46 -32.92
N VAL A 15 -48.56 -15.75 -33.73
CA VAL A 15 -49.26 -14.53 -33.35
C VAL A 15 -50.46 -14.94 -32.51
N CYS A 16 -50.49 -14.51 -31.27
CA CYS A 16 -51.70 -14.62 -30.42
C CYS A 16 -52.12 -13.22 -30.02
N SER A 17 -53.17 -12.76 -30.69
CA SER A 17 -53.88 -11.52 -30.41
C SER A 17 -54.77 -11.74 -29.18
N LEU A 18 -54.56 -11.00 -28.09
CA LEU A 18 -55.49 -10.98 -26.98
C LEU A 18 -55.80 -9.54 -26.54
N ALA A 19 -57.10 -9.36 -26.39
CA ALA A 19 -57.86 -8.17 -26.14
C ALA A 19 -57.39 -7.30 -24.98
N VAL A 20 -57.42 -5.99 -25.21
CA VAL A 20 -57.22 -4.93 -24.24
C VAL A 20 -58.53 -4.72 -23.47
N SER A 21 -58.56 -4.95 -22.18
CA SER A 21 -59.57 -4.45 -21.25
C SER A 21 -59.06 -3.17 -20.58
N PRO A 22 -59.87 -2.12 -20.46
CA PRO A 22 -59.44 -0.90 -19.79
C PRO A 22 -59.56 -1.07 -18.27
N THR A 23 -58.43 -1.11 -17.57
CA THR A 23 -58.39 -1.07 -16.12
C THR A 23 -58.38 0.39 -15.68
N ILE A 24 -59.34 0.73 -14.84
CA ILE A 24 -59.50 2.04 -14.18
C ILE A 24 -58.27 2.28 -13.29
N VAL A 25 -57.49 3.29 -13.61
CA VAL A 25 -56.38 3.75 -12.78
C VAL A 25 -56.92 4.67 -11.70
N ALA A 26 -56.95 4.18 -10.45
CA ALA A 26 -57.16 5.02 -9.29
C ALA A 26 -55.91 5.90 -9.06
N ALA A 27 -56.12 7.21 -9.13
CA ALA A 27 -55.09 8.21 -8.81
C ALA A 27 -54.79 8.19 -7.32
N PHE A 28 -53.58 7.75 -6.95
CA PHE A 28 -53.05 7.98 -5.61
C PHE A 28 -52.37 9.36 -5.59
N PRO A 29 -52.55 10.16 -4.51
CA PRO A 29 -51.88 11.42 -4.39
C PRO A 29 -50.38 11.18 -4.19
N THR A 30 -49.58 11.57 -5.18
CA THR A 30 -48.12 11.65 -5.07
C THR A 30 -47.76 12.77 -4.08
N ASN A 31 -47.47 12.39 -2.85
CA ASN A 31 -46.76 13.23 -1.91
C ASN A 31 -45.29 13.33 -2.34
N THR A 32 -45.01 14.31 -3.19
CA THR A 32 -43.65 14.64 -3.61
C THR A 32 -42.96 15.41 -2.48
N GLN A 33 -42.53 14.67 -1.47
CA GLN A 33 -41.56 15.20 -0.52
C GLN A 33 -40.23 15.23 -1.27
N HIS A 34 -39.87 16.42 -1.73
CA HIS A 34 -38.53 16.74 -2.20
C HIS A 34 -37.57 16.53 -1.00
N ASP A 35 -37.04 15.32 -0.85
CA ASP A 35 -35.84 15.11 -0.07
C ASP A 35 -34.71 15.85 -0.80
N LYS A 36 -34.44 17.05 -0.30
CA LYS A 36 -33.26 17.82 -0.63
C LYS A 36 -32.08 16.94 -0.27
N PRO A 37 -31.21 16.52 -1.22
CA PRO A 37 -30.01 15.78 -0.84
C PRO A 37 -29.21 16.67 0.11
N SER A 38 -28.95 16.15 1.28
CA SER A 38 -28.11 16.77 2.31
C SER A 38 -26.75 17.11 1.68
N ARG A 39 -26.54 18.37 1.36
CA ARG A 39 -25.29 18.91 0.80
C ARG A 39 -24.21 19.10 1.87
N ASN A 40 -24.07 18.15 2.78
CA ASN A 40 -23.02 18.15 3.80
C ASN A 40 -22.19 16.85 3.80
N ALA A 41 -21.88 16.33 2.62
CA ALA A 41 -20.63 15.63 2.46
C ALA A 41 -19.60 16.74 2.19
N GLU A 42 -19.15 17.42 3.24
CA GLU A 42 -17.95 18.24 3.18
C GLU A 42 -16.86 17.39 2.52
N GLN A 43 -16.42 17.82 1.34
CA GLN A 43 -15.21 17.34 0.73
C GLN A 43 -14.08 17.68 1.71
N ARG A 44 -13.80 16.77 2.65
CA ARG A 44 -12.62 16.86 3.49
C ARG A 44 -11.44 16.65 2.55
N THR A 45 -10.84 17.77 2.15
CA THR A 45 -9.64 17.74 1.32
C THR A 45 -8.56 17.06 2.13
N ALA A 46 -8.13 15.88 1.68
CA ALA A 46 -7.02 15.17 2.30
C ALA A 46 -5.78 16.07 2.27
N MET A 47 -5.21 16.33 3.42
CA MET A 47 -3.95 17.06 3.54
C MET A 47 -2.80 16.08 3.31
N ILE A 48 -1.91 16.41 2.36
CA ILE A 48 -0.69 15.64 2.11
C ILE A 48 0.46 16.36 2.81
N HIS A 49 1.22 15.61 3.63
CA HIS A 49 2.41 16.09 4.31
C HIS A 49 3.61 15.19 4.00
N ASP A 50 4.69 15.80 3.48
CA ASP A 50 5.90 15.05 3.14
C ASP A 50 6.69 14.71 4.41
N LEU A 51 7.01 13.42 4.58
CA LEU A 51 7.91 12.93 5.61
C LEU A 51 9.36 12.94 5.12
N PHE A 52 9.57 12.50 3.89
CA PHE A 52 10.88 12.47 3.24
C PHE A 52 10.74 12.78 1.76
N THR A 53 11.56 13.72 1.29
CA THR A 53 11.75 14.01 -0.14
C THR A 53 13.23 13.83 -0.45
N PHE A 54 13.54 12.92 -1.37
CA PHE A 54 14.93 12.57 -1.68
C PHE A 54 15.46 13.40 -2.86
N SER A 55 15.77 14.66 -2.60
CA SER A 55 16.22 15.64 -3.61
C SER A 55 17.72 15.90 -3.60
N SER A 56 18.44 15.53 -2.54
CA SER A 56 19.89 15.73 -2.39
C SER A 56 20.53 14.60 -1.58
N ALA A 57 21.88 14.54 -1.59
CA ALA A 57 22.62 13.52 -0.84
C ALA A 57 22.40 13.60 0.67
N ASP A 58 22.14 14.77 1.22
CA ASP A 58 21.93 14.97 2.66
C ASP A 58 20.64 14.28 3.15
N THR A 59 19.67 14.07 2.26
CA THR A 59 18.38 13.46 2.60
C THR A 59 18.48 11.98 2.98
N VAL A 60 19.58 11.31 2.62
CA VAL A 60 19.81 9.89 2.96
C VAL A 60 20.75 9.69 4.16
N VAL A 61 21.40 10.75 4.67
CA VAL A 61 22.38 10.64 5.77
C VAL A 61 21.76 10.09 7.05
N ALA A 62 20.50 10.41 7.32
CA ALA A 62 19.77 9.93 8.49
C ALA A 62 19.31 8.47 8.38
N TRP A 63 19.47 7.84 7.22
CA TRP A 63 19.04 6.46 6.99
C TRP A 63 20.17 5.48 7.34
N SER A 64 19.88 4.53 8.23
CA SER A 64 20.82 3.50 8.65
C SER A 64 20.31 2.10 8.35
N ALA A 65 21.22 1.23 7.94
CA ALA A 65 20.90 -0.17 7.72
C ALA A 65 20.72 -0.92 9.04
N THR A 66 19.71 -1.78 9.09
CA THR A 66 19.47 -2.74 10.17
C THR A 66 19.05 -4.06 9.53
N ASP A 67 20.03 -4.88 9.23
CA ASP A 67 19.84 -6.15 8.54
C ASP A 67 19.85 -7.33 9.54
N ASP A 68 19.58 -8.54 9.06
CA ASP A 68 19.58 -9.79 9.84
C ASP A 68 20.95 -10.15 10.46
N ARG A 69 22.00 -9.42 10.14
CA ARG A 69 23.34 -9.53 10.78
C ARG A 69 23.28 -9.41 12.31
N VAL A 70 22.30 -8.69 12.84
CA VAL A 70 22.03 -8.61 14.30
C VAL A 70 21.59 -9.94 14.91
N MET A 71 21.24 -10.92 14.06
CA MET A 71 20.84 -12.28 14.45
C MET A 71 21.74 -13.37 13.85
N GLY A 72 22.88 -12.97 13.28
CA GLY A 72 23.84 -13.89 12.66
C GLY A 72 23.68 -14.11 11.16
N GLY A 73 22.67 -13.51 10.51
CA GLY A 73 22.51 -13.55 9.06
C GLY A 73 23.59 -12.78 8.30
N ILE A 74 23.57 -12.86 6.99
CA ILE A 74 24.58 -12.25 6.11
C ILE A 74 24.03 -11.25 5.12
N SER A 75 22.73 -10.92 5.20
CA SER A 75 22.11 -9.88 4.37
C SER A 75 22.80 -8.54 4.55
N ARG A 76 22.79 -7.72 3.49
CA ARG A 76 23.41 -6.39 3.48
C ARG A 76 22.51 -5.43 2.73
N SER A 77 22.31 -4.26 3.31
CA SER A 77 21.60 -3.18 2.65
C SER A 77 22.24 -1.82 2.89
N ARG A 78 21.83 -0.87 2.08
CA ARG A 78 22.16 0.55 2.26
C ARG A 78 21.11 1.42 1.61
N MET A 79 21.08 2.68 2.04
CA MET A 79 20.34 3.76 1.41
C MET A 79 21.37 4.74 0.84
N ARG A 80 21.27 5.08 -0.43
CA ARG A 80 22.11 6.11 -1.04
C ARG A 80 21.31 7.02 -1.96
N PHE A 81 21.77 8.26 -2.10
CA PHE A 81 21.20 9.20 -3.06
C PHE A 81 21.70 8.87 -4.47
N TYR A 82 20.79 9.03 -5.43
CA TYR A 82 21.08 8.94 -6.85
C TYR A 82 20.82 10.28 -7.53
N ALA A 83 21.72 10.71 -8.41
CA ALA A 83 21.68 12.03 -9.06
C ALA A 83 20.41 12.29 -9.89
N GLY A 84 19.60 11.27 -10.15
CA GLY A 84 18.26 11.39 -10.76
C GLY A 84 17.16 11.90 -9.82
N GLY A 85 17.50 12.36 -8.59
CA GLY A 85 16.55 12.94 -7.64
C GLY A 85 15.71 11.89 -6.89
N TYR A 86 16.34 10.81 -6.44
CA TYR A 86 15.71 9.78 -5.61
C TYR A 86 16.75 9.08 -4.72
N ALA A 87 16.29 8.45 -3.66
CA ALA A 87 17.10 7.53 -2.88
C ALA A 87 16.97 6.11 -3.40
N LEU A 88 18.02 5.32 -3.23
CA LEU A 88 18.09 3.93 -3.63
C LEU A 88 18.31 3.06 -2.40
N PHE A 89 17.31 2.27 -2.02
CA PHE A 89 17.43 1.18 -1.06
C PHE A 89 17.82 -0.07 -1.83
N GLU A 90 19.04 -0.52 -1.65
CA GLU A 90 19.61 -1.64 -2.41
C GLU A 90 20.47 -2.54 -1.54
N GLY A 91 20.67 -3.77 -2.00
CA GLY A 91 21.52 -4.72 -1.32
C GLY A 91 21.38 -6.14 -1.83
N VAL A 92 21.75 -7.07 -0.95
CA VAL A 92 21.57 -8.51 -1.15
C VAL A 92 20.91 -9.08 0.10
N MET A 93 19.71 -9.63 -0.05
CA MET A 93 19.05 -10.39 1.00
C MET A 93 19.49 -11.84 0.88
N SER A 94 19.80 -12.50 2.01
CA SER A 94 20.20 -13.91 2.05
C SER A 94 19.37 -14.66 3.07
N LEU A 95 19.04 -15.91 2.75
CA LEU A 95 18.38 -16.85 3.66
C LEU A 95 19.39 -17.69 4.46
N GLU A 96 20.67 -17.57 4.15
CA GLU A 96 21.72 -18.31 4.84
C GLU A 96 21.87 -17.82 6.30
N GLN A 97 22.39 -18.72 7.16
CA GLN A 97 22.71 -18.42 8.57
C GLN A 97 21.56 -17.80 9.36
N ASN A 98 20.33 -18.31 9.17
CA ASN A 98 19.10 -17.76 9.75
C ASN A 98 18.82 -16.31 9.34
N GLY A 99 19.34 -15.87 8.19
CA GLY A 99 19.01 -14.62 7.55
C GLY A 99 17.56 -14.58 7.06
N GLY A 100 17.17 -13.51 6.42
CA GLY A 100 15.86 -13.41 5.80
C GLY A 100 15.27 -12.01 5.75
N PHE A 101 16.05 -10.98 6.12
CA PHE A 101 15.64 -9.60 5.88
C PHE A 101 16.82 -8.65 5.70
N ALA A 102 16.57 -7.60 4.94
CA ALA A 102 17.42 -6.41 4.89
C ALA A 102 16.56 -5.17 5.05
N SER A 103 17.00 -4.18 5.80
CA SER A 103 16.20 -2.98 6.07
C SER A 103 17.03 -1.73 6.30
N VAL A 104 16.45 -0.58 5.96
CA VAL A 104 16.97 0.74 6.31
C VAL A 104 15.91 1.53 7.08
N ARG A 105 16.34 2.42 7.98
CA ARG A 105 15.46 3.18 8.86
C ARG A 105 15.96 4.60 9.07
N ALA A 106 15.01 5.52 9.26
CA ALA A 106 15.29 6.90 9.66
C ALA A 106 14.27 7.37 10.70
N ALA A 107 14.68 8.30 11.56
CA ALA A 107 13.78 8.99 12.47
C ALA A 107 12.87 9.96 11.71
N VAL A 108 11.61 10.04 12.11
CA VAL A 108 10.65 11.05 11.63
C VAL A 108 10.64 12.22 12.61
N LYS A 109 10.91 13.42 12.12
CA LYS A 109 10.92 14.65 12.91
C LYS A 109 10.32 15.81 12.08
N PRO A 110 9.27 16.49 12.54
CA PRO A 110 8.42 16.14 13.68
C PRO A 110 7.64 14.85 13.42
N PRO A 111 7.01 14.24 14.46
CA PRO A 111 6.15 13.08 14.25
C PRO A 111 4.96 13.46 13.34
N PRO A 112 4.36 12.49 12.65
CA PRO A 112 3.20 12.74 11.78
C PRO A 112 2.05 13.41 12.53
N LEU A 113 1.25 14.16 11.79
CA LEU A 113 0.06 14.82 12.29
C LEU A 113 -0.98 13.80 12.78
N ALA A 114 -1.87 14.22 13.69
CA ALA A 114 -3.06 13.46 14.01
C ALA A 114 -3.96 13.32 12.77
N GLY A 115 -4.74 12.23 12.71
CA GLY A 115 -5.68 12.01 11.60
C GLY A 115 -5.07 11.40 10.34
N VAL A 116 -3.82 10.93 10.39
CA VAL A 116 -3.21 10.20 9.26
C VAL A 116 -4.01 8.94 8.94
N THR A 117 -4.43 8.82 7.69
CA THR A 117 -5.19 7.67 7.17
C THR A 117 -4.34 6.78 6.28
N HIS A 118 -3.38 7.36 5.54
CA HIS A 118 -2.50 6.63 4.64
C HIS A 118 -1.05 7.12 4.73
N TYR A 119 -0.13 6.19 4.54
CA TYR A 119 1.24 6.47 4.14
C TYR A 119 1.35 6.28 2.63
N VAL A 120 1.94 7.25 1.95
CA VAL A 120 2.07 7.26 0.49
C VAL A 120 3.54 7.22 0.13
N VAL A 121 3.93 6.29 -0.73
CA VAL A 121 5.32 6.16 -1.18
C VAL A 121 5.37 6.21 -2.71
N GLU A 122 6.24 7.06 -3.26
CA GLU A 122 6.53 7.11 -4.68
C GLU A 122 7.80 6.31 -4.95
N VAL A 123 7.64 5.14 -5.60
CA VAL A 123 8.69 4.12 -5.73
C VAL A 123 8.81 3.57 -7.15
N ARG A 124 10.00 3.08 -7.47
CA ARG A 124 10.30 2.25 -8.63
C ARG A 124 11.12 1.06 -8.16
N GLY A 125 10.55 -0.12 -8.21
CA GLY A 125 11.20 -1.35 -7.73
C GLY A 125 11.68 -2.27 -8.86
N ASP A 126 12.03 -3.46 -8.46
CA ASP A 126 12.54 -4.55 -9.27
C ASP A 126 11.54 -5.70 -9.48
N GLY A 127 10.24 -5.45 -9.20
CA GLY A 127 9.18 -6.44 -9.25
C GLY A 127 9.01 -7.25 -7.96
N LYS A 128 9.86 -7.04 -6.96
CA LYS A 128 9.76 -7.67 -5.64
C LYS A 128 8.75 -6.97 -4.75
N ARG A 129 8.42 -7.61 -3.62
CA ARG A 129 7.60 -7.05 -2.55
C ARG A 129 8.48 -6.45 -1.48
N TYR A 130 8.09 -5.27 -1.01
CA TYR A 130 8.74 -4.55 0.06
C TYR A 130 7.78 -4.30 1.21
N LYS A 131 8.31 -3.96 2.36
CA LYS A 131 7.51 -3.56 3.53
C LYS A 131 7.84 -2.14 3.92
N LEU A 132 6.80 -1.36 4.18
CA LEU A 132 6.90 -0.13 4.92
C LEU A 132 6.80 -0.49 6.41
N SER A 133 7.75 -0.03 7.21
CA SER A 133 7.90 -0.39 8.62
C SER A 133 7.85 0.86 9.48
N MET A 134 7.00 0.85 10.51
CA MET A 134 6.81 1.97 11.43
C MET A 134 7.16 1.54 12.86
N ARG A 135 7.72 2.47 13.63
CA ARG A 135 7.92 2.31 15.08
C ARG A 135 7.40 3.52 15.83
N THR A 136 6.80 3.26 16.99
CA THR A 136 6.25 4.26 17.89
C THR A 136 7.10 4.41 19.18
N ALA A 137 8.10 3.55 19.37
CA ALA A 137 9.04 3.61 20.49
C ALA A 137 10.47 3.57 19.96
N GLY A 138 11.39 4.28 20.63
CA GLY A 138 12.78 4.40 20.22
C GLY A 138 13.67 3.18 20.57
N ARG A 139 13.14 2.15 21.21
CA ARG A 139 13.92 0.97 21.62
C ARG A 139 14.10 0.00 20.45
N PHE A 140 15.28 -0.60 20.35
CA PHE A 140 15.61 -1.56 19.32
C PHE A 140 14.71 -2.81 19.35
N ASP A 141 14.32 -3.24 20.52
CA ASP A 141 13.49 -4.40 20.79
C ASP A 141 11.98 -4.13 20.82
N ALA A 142 11.56 -2.92 20.42
CA ALA A 142 10.15 -2.56 20.38
C ALA A 142 9.42 -3.23 19.21
N VAL A 143 8.11 -3.37 19.35
CA VAL A 143 7.20 -3.81 18.29
C VAL A 143 7.36 -2.91 17.06
N SER A 144 7.39 -3.52 15.88
CA SER A 144 7.40 -2.85 14.59
C SER A 144 6.08 -3.13 13.88
N TYR A 145 5.46 -2.10 13.32
CA TYR A 145 4.26 -2.21 12.51
C TYR A 145 4.65 -2.26 11.04
N GLN A 146 4.23 -3.27 10.32
CA GLN A 146 4.67 -3.51 8.95
C GLN A 146 3.47 -3.70 8.03
N SER A 147 3.52 -3.07 6.86
CA SER A 147 2.59 -3.33 5.75
C SER A 147 3.39 -3.62 4.48
N THR A 148 2.94 -4.62 3.71
CA THR A 148 3.63 -5.08 2.50
C THR A 148 3.02 -4.42 1.27
N PHE A 149 3.86 -4.01 0.33
CA PHE A 149 3.46 -3.52 -0.99
C PHE A 149 4.28 -4.19 -2.08
N ALA A 150 3.67 -4.38 -3.23
CA ALA A 150 4.33 -4.91 -4.43
C ALA A 150 4.86 -3.77 -5.29
N THR A 151 5.89 -4.06 -6.07
CA THR A 151 6.42 -3.14 -7.08
C THR A 151 6.29 -3.74 -8.47
N VAL A 152 6.26 -2.87 -9.48
CA VAL A 152 6.40 -3.27 -10.88
C VAL A 152 7.83 -2.95 -11.30
N ALA A 153 8.49 -3.92 -11.96
CA ALA A 153 9.87 -3.74 -12.39
C ALA A 153 10.03 -2.47 -13.24
N ASP A 154 11.04 -1.68 -12.89
CA ASP A 154 11.46 -0.47 -13.60
C ASP A 154 10.36 0.60 -13.82
N THR A 155 9.25 0.52 -13.07
CA THR A 155 8.11 1.43 -13.23
C THR A 155 7.92 2.28 -11.98
N TRP A 156 7.86 3.60 -12.12
CA TRP A 156 7.48 4.51 -11.05
C TRP A 156 5.98 4.37 -10.73
N THR A 157 5.67 4.08 -9.48
CA THR A 157 4.31 3.94 -8.98
C THR A 157 4.14 4.69 -7.67
N THR A 158 2.96 5.23 -7.44
CA THR A 158 2.55 5.79 -6.15
C THR A 158 1.72 4.74 -5.43
N VAL A 159 2.16 4.32 -4.25
CA VAL A 159 1.48 3.31 -3.43
C VAL A 159 0.93 3.98 -2.20
N ALA A 160 -0.39 3.99 -2.03
CA ALA A 160 -1.08 4.41 -0.82
C ALA A 160 -1.31 3.20 0.09
N ILE A 161 -0.83 3.28 1.32
CA ILE A 161 -0.85 2.20 2.32
C ILE A 161 -1.69 2.67 3.51
N ALA A 162 -2.88 2.12 3.67
CA ALA A 162 -3.78 2.51 4.75
C ALA A 162 -3.20 2.13 6.13
N VAL A 163 -3.36 3.02 7.12
CA VAL A 163 -2.83 2.82 8.48
C VAL A 163 -3.33 1.52 9.12
N ASN A 164 -4.56 1.13 8.84
CA ASN A 164 -5.17 -0.09 9.37
C ASN A 164 -4.63 -1.40 8.77
N THR A 165 -3.82 -1.33 7.70
CA THR A 165 -3.17 -2.51 7.09
C THR A 165 -1.85 -2.89 7.77
N PHE A 166 -1.34 -2.03 8.66
CA PHE A 166 -0.11 -2.31 9.36
C PHE A 166 -0.31 -3.36 10.45
N VAL A 167 0.50 -4.40 10.39
CA VAL A 167 0.50 -5.52 11.34
C VAL A 167 1.64 -5.37 12.32
N ALA A 168 1.34 -5.46 13.61
CA ALA A 168 2.34 -5.46 14.67
C ALA A 168 3.20 -6.73 14.61
N THR A 169 4.53 -6.56 14.60
CA THR A 169 5.50 -7.65 14.53
C THR A 169 6.62 -7.45 15.55
N PHE A 170 7.11 -8.56 16.08
CA PHE A 170 8.32 -8.60 16.91
C PHE A 170 9.22 -9.74 16.43
N ARG A 171 10.44 -9.43 16.03
CA ARG A 171 11.40 -10.39 15.47
C ARG A 171 10.80 -11.28 14.37
N GLY A 172 10.09 -10.66 13.42
CA GLY A 172 9.45 -11.33 12.28
C GLY A 172 8.15 -12.09 12.60
N ARG A 173 7.72 -12.15 13.86
CA ARG A 173 6.48 -12.83 14.29
C ARG A 173 5.40 -11.81 14.57
N ARG A 174 4.16 -12.12 14.13
CA ARG A 174 2.99 -11.30 14.44
C ARG A 174 2.71 -11.26 15.94
N VAL A 175 2.43 -10.07 16.47
CA VAL A 175 1.99 -9.86 17.85
C VAL A 175 0.48 -9.64 17.84
N ILE A 176 -0.27 -10.65 18.31
CA ILE A 176 -1.74 -10.69 18.18
C ILE A 176 -2.40 -9.62 19.06
N ASP A 177 -1.92 -9.44 20.29
CA ASP A 177 -2.53 -8.55 21.28
C ASP A 177 -1.95 -7.13 21.27
N ALA A 178 -1.17 -6.79 20.23
CA ALA A 178 -0.67 -5.43 20.11
C ALA A 178 -1.80 -4.48 19.66
N PRO A 179 -1.86 -3.26 20.20
CA PRO A 179 -2.80 -2.26 19.75
C PRO A 179 -2.57 -1.94 18.25
N PRO A 180 -3.56 -1.42 17.53
CA PRO A 180 -3.37 -0.89 16.18
C PRO A 180 -2.29 0.20 16.14
N LEU A 181 -1.70 0.41 14.96
CA LEU A 181 -0.74 1.49 14.76
C LEU A 181 -1.38 2.85 15.06
N ASP A 182 -0.84 3.56 16.02
CA ASP A 182 -1.13 4.97 16.26
C ASP A 182 -0.16 5.82 15.43
N ALA A 183 -0.64 6.35 14.31
CA ALA A 183 0.19 7.11 13.38
C ALA A 183 0.78 8.39 14.01
N ALA A 184 0.08 9.01 14.96
CA ALA A 184 0.55 10.21 15.65
C ALA A 184 1.78 9.94 16.55
N LYS A 185 2.04 8.69 16.91
CA LYS A 185 3.18 8.27 17.73
C LYS A 185 4.35 7.73 16.92
N VAL A 186 4.24 7.68 15.59
CA VAL A 186 5.33 7.18 14.75
C VAL A 186 6.53 8.12 14.84
N ASN A 187 7.65 7.58 15.25
CA ASN A 187 8.91 8.30 15.39
C ASN A 187 10.04 7.75 14.50
N GLN A 188 9.81 6.60 13.86
CA GLN A 188 10.75 5.99 12.92
C GLN A 188 10.01 5.29 11.78
N VAL A 189 10.51 5.51 10.57
CA VAL A 189 10.06 4.86 9.32
C VAL A 189 11.21 4.01 8.78
N GLY A 190 10.87 2.88 8.17
CA GLY A 190 11.84 2.01 7.51
C GLY A 190 11.28 1.36 6.25
N LEU A 191 12.20 0.98 5.39
CA LEU A 191 11.96 0.10 4.24
C LEU A 191 12.62 -1.24 4.52
N MET A 192 11.96 -2.32 4.14
CA MET A 192 12.46 -3.66 4.37
C MET A 192 12.13 -4.57 3.17
N ILE A 193 13.04 -5.47 2.86
CA ILE A 193 12.77 -6.66 2.07
C ILE A 193 12.89 -7.90 2.96
N ALA A 194 11.97 -8.85 2.81
CA ALA A 194 11.88 -10.08 3.60
C ALA A 194 11.06 -11.14 2.85
N ASP A 195 10.47 -12.09 3.59
CA ASP A 195 9.52 -13.08 3.08
C ASP A 195 10.14 -14.01 2.02
N GLY A 196 11.39 -14.45 2.25
CA GLY A 196 12.06 -15.46 1.43
C GLY A 196 12.53 -14.97 0.05
N GLN A 197 12.64 -13.68 -0.17
CA GLN A 197 13.04 -13.09 -1.46
C GLN A 197 14.57 -12.99 -1.58
N ASP A 198 15.25 -14.12 -1.63
CA ASP A 198 16.72 -14.21 -1.71
C ASP A 198 17.33 -13.47 -2.91
N GLY A 199 18.58 -13.04 -2.76
CA GLY A 199 19.39 -12.42 -3.81
C GLY A 199 19.40 -10.89 -3.81
N PRO A 200 19.90 -10.27 -4.91
CA PRO A 200 19.99 -8.84 -5.04
C PRO A 200 18.62 -8.19 -5.12
N PHE A 201 18.50 -6.97 -4.59
CA PHE A 201 17.28 -6.18 -4.64
C PHE A 201 17.58 -4.68 -4.80
N GLN A 202 16.60 -3.97 -5.33
CA GLN A 202 16.70 -2.54 -5.57
C GLN A 202 15.32 -1.86 -5.55
N LEU A 203 15.18 -0.84 -4.70
CA LEU A 203 13.99 0.00 -4.61
C LEU A 203 14.41 1.47 -4.66
N ALA A 204 14.07 2.16 -5.74
CA ALA A 204 14.19 3.60 -5.82
C ALA A 204 12.99 4.27 -5.14
N VAL A 205 13.23 5.32 -4.35
CA VAL A 205 12.21 6.06 -3.62
C VAL A 205 12.40 7.54 -3.86
N ARG A 206 11.40 8.22 -4.37
CA ARG A 206 11.43 9.65 -4.61
C ARG A 206 10.85 10.44 -3.44
N ARG A 207 9.76 9.95 -2.87
CA ARG A 207 9.03 10.63 -1.80
C ARG A 207 8.32 9.64 -0.89
N MET A 208 8.22 9.99 0.38
CA MET A 208 7.33 9.40 1.36
C MET A 208 6.50 10.49 2.01
N SER A 209 5.19 10.37 2.02
CA SER A 209 4.27 11.33 2.59
C SER A 209 3.17 10.64 3.38
N VAL A 210 2.36 11.43 4.09
CA VAL A 210 1.14 10.98 4.76
C VAL A 210 -0.05 11.75 4.21
N GLU A 211 -1.20 11.08 4.18
CA GLU A 211 -2.51 11.70 3.97
C GLU A 211 -3.25 11.73 5.29
N ALA A 212 -3.75 12.91 5.68
CA ALA A 212 -4.54 13.14 6.88
C ALA A 212 -5.91 13.74 6.53
N GLN A 213 -6.92 13.47 7.38
CA GLN A 213 -8.28 14.00 7.31
C GLN A 213 -8.59 14.84 8.53
#